data_3f08e61a352f65496a3a717bf15723ee
#
_entry.id   3f08e61a352f65496a3a717bf15723ee
#
_cell.length_a   1.000
_cell.length_b   1.000
_cell.length_c   1.000
_cell.angle_alpha   90.00
_cell.angle_beta   90.00
_cell.angle_gamma   90.00
#
_symmetry.space_group_name_H-M   'P 1'
#
loop_
_entity.id
_entity.type
_entity.pdbx_description
1 polymer ?
#
loop_
_entity_poly.entity_id
_entity_poly.type
_entity_poly.pdbx_seq_one_letter_code
_entity_poly.pdbx_strand_id
1 'polypeptide(L)'
;MEIIVNRESFINSLRIVSSISSEKLRPVKLLISQGVLKLESEKADYGEVVDEIEIGYEGDPFQIGFNSRYLLDVLIVIESEDIKLECKNSMSPTIIKSTVDESFLSVIMPLRVEW
;
A
#
# COMPACT_ATOMS: atom_id res chain seq x y z
N MET A 1 -11.93 -3.45 -7.38
CA MET A 1 -10.93 -4.46 -7.02
C MET A 1 -10.74 -4.49 -5.52
N GLU A 2 -10.82 -5.66 -4.95
CA GLU A 2 -10.67 -5.84 -3.51
C GLU A 2 -9.42 -6.65 -3.22
N ILE A 3 -8.63 -6.19 -2.27
CA ILE A 3 -7.36 -6.82 -1.91
C ILE A 3 -7.36 -7.01 -0.39
N ILE A 4 -7.10 -8.24 0.05
CA ILE A 4 -6.98 -8.56 1.47
C ILE A 4 -5.51 -8.68 1.81
N VAL A 5 -5.06 -7.92 2.79
CA VAL A 5 -3.64 -7.85 3.19
C VAL A 5 -3.53 -8.00 4.69
N ASN A 6 -2.55 -8.78 5.14
CA ASN A 6 -2.21 -8.83 6.55
C ASN A 6 -1.63 -7.47 6.97
N ARG A 7 -2.21 -6.87 8.01
CA ARG A 7 -1.86 -5.52 8.44
C ARG A 7 -0.39 -5.39 8.86
N GLU A 8 0.09 -6.30 9.69
CA GLU A 8 1.48 -6.24 10.17
C GLU A 8 2.48 -6.43 9.04
N SER A 9 2.21 -7.36 8.14
CA SER A 9 3.08 -7.58 6.98
C SER A 9 3.16 -6.34 6.11
N PHE A 10 2.04 -5.68 5.90
CA PHE A 10 1.99 -4.45 5.11
C PHE A 10 2.75 -3.31 5.78
N ILE A 11 2.54 -3.13 7.10
CA ILE A 11 3.26 -2.12 7.87
C ILE A 11 4.77 -2.36 7.80
N ASN A 12 5.20 -3.59 8.02
CA ASN A 12 6.62 -3.93 7.99
C ASN A 12 7.24 -3.68 6.62
N SER A 13 6.54 -4.08 5.56
CA SER A 13 7.01 -3.87 4.19
C SER A 13 7.11 -2.38 3.85
N LEU A 14 6.10 -1.58 4.24
CA LEU A 14 6.13 -0.14 4.04
C LEU A 14 7.32 0.50 4.76
N ARG A 15 7.62 0.07 5.98
CA ARG A 15 8.77 0.57 6.72
C ARG A 15 10.10 0.23 6.05
N ILE A 16 10.20 -0.96 5.49
CA ILE A 16 11.39 -1.39 4.76
C ILE A 16 11.61 -0.49 3.54
N VAL A 17 10.60 -0.37 2.69
CA VAL A 17 10.75 0.36 1.42
C VAL A 17 10.85 1.87 1.62
N SER A 18 10.32 2.41 2.71
CA SER A 18 10.38 3.84 2.99
C SER A 18 11.57 4.25 3.86
N SER A 19 12.35 3.29 4.36
CA SER A 19 13.42 3.53 5.33
C SER A 19 14.53 4.45 4.82
N ILE A 20 14.78 4.46 3.51
CA ILE A 20 15.83 5.28 2.91
C ILE A 20 15.30 6.60 2.32
N SER A 21 13.99 6.81 2.35
CA SER A 21 13.40 8.01 1.78
C SER A 21 13.51 9.19 2.76
N SER A 22 14.15 10.25 2.31
CA SER A 22 14.22 11.52 3.06
C SER A 22 13.22 12.54 2.51
N GLU A 23 12.48 12.19 1.47
CA GLU A 23 11.51 13.08 0.86
C GLU A 23 10.26 13.19 1.70
N LYS A 24 9.66 14.39 1.70
CA LYS A 24 8.41 14.62 2.44
C LYS A 24 7.26 13.76 1.95
N LEU A 25 7.20 13.52 0.65
CA LEU A 25 6.12 12.74 0.04
C LEU A 25 6.28 11.23 0.23
N ARG A 26 7.52 10.77 0.42
CA ARG A 26 7.82 9.34 0.61
C ARG A 26 6.99 8.43 -0.30
N PRO A 27 7.08 8.62 -1.64
CA PRO A 27 6.22 7.86 -2.54
C PRO A 27 6.58 6.38 -2.53
N VAL A 28 5.55 5.55 -2.58
CA VAL A 28 5.69 4.12 -2.73
C VAL A 28 4.79 3.67 -3.86
N LYS A 29 5.28 2.77 -4.69
CA LYS A 29 4.49 2.17 -5.75
C LYS A 29 4.09 0.76 -5.34
N LEU A 30 2.81 0.48 -5.42
CA LEU A 30 2.26 -0.84 -5.16
C LEU A 30 1.96 -1.51 -6.49
N LEU A 31 2.59 -2.65 -6.74
CA LEU A 31 2.32 -3.47 -7.91
C LEU A 31 1.54 -4.69 -7.41
N ILE A 32 0.29 -4.75 -7.82
CA ILE A 32 -0.66 -5.75 -7.34
C ILE A 32 -0.88 -6.77 -8.44
N SER A 33 -0.64 -8.03 -8.13
CA SER A 33 -0.89 -9.13 -9.04
C SER A 33 -1.49 -10.28 -8.24
N GLN A 34 -1.87 -11.35 -8.93
CA GLN A 34 -2.54 -12.46 -8.28
C GLN A 34 -1.70 -13.04 -7.14
N GLY A 35 -2.20 -12.92 -5.93
CA GLY A 35 -1.57 -13.46 -4.73
C GLY A 35 -0.34 -12.71 -4.21
N VAL A 36 0.08 -11.62 -4.87
CA VAL A 36 1.32 -10.93 -4.52
C VAL A 36 1.14 -9.42 -4.57
N LEU A 37 1.67 -8.74 -3.56
CA LEU A 37 1.84 -7.30 -3.55
C LEU A 37 3.32 -6.98 -3.49
N LYS A 38 3.81 -6.28 -4.50
CA LYS A 38 5.19 -5.81 -4.55
C LYS A 38 5.20 -4.33 -4.23
N LEU A 39 6.05 -3.93 -3.29
CA LEU A 39 6.20 -2.53 -2.90
C LEU A 39 7.55 -2.04 -3.40
N GLU A 40 7.56 -0.89 -4.05
CA GLU A 40 8.80 -0.30 -4.56
C GLU A 40 8.89 1.15 -4.11
N SER A 41 10.08 1.54 -3.67
CA SER A 41 10.43 2.94 -3.51
C SER A 41 11.71 3.20 -4.29
N GLU A 42 11.82 4.38 -4.87
CA GLU A 42 12.99 4.75 -5.64
C GLU A 42 13.61 6.01 -5.06
N LYS A 43 14.94 6.00 -4.98
CA LYS A 43 15.70 7.16 -4.59
C LYS A 43 16.89 7.31 -5.54
N ALA A 44 17.03 8.49 -6.13
CA ALA A 44 17.99 8.75 -7.17
C ALA A 44 19.44 8.36 -6.81
N ASP A 45 19.83 8.54 -5.56
CA ASP A 45 21.20 8.31 -5.12
C ASP A 45 21.49 6.88 -4.65
N TYR A 46 20.45 6.11 -4.31
CA TYR A 46 20.60 4.80 -3.68
C TYR A 46 19.97 3.67 -4.46
N GLY A 47 19.34 3.98 -5.58
CA GLY A 47 18.66 2.99 -6.37
C GLY A 47 17.25 2.69 -5.85
N GLU A 48 16.86 1.45 -5.99
CA GLU A 48 15.50 0.98 -5.73
C GLU A 48 15.46 0.05 -4.52
N VAL A 49 14.46 0.22 -3.67
CA VAL A 49 14.17 -0.73 -2.58
C VAL A 49 12.86 -1.40 -2.90
N VAL A 50 12.86 -2.72 -2.85
CA VAL A 50 11.71 -3.55 -3.22
C VAL A 50 11.46 -4.58 -2.11
N ASP A 51 10.19 -4.80 -1.81
CA ASP A 51 9.77 -5.88 -0.92
C ASP A 51 8.49 -6.50 -1.47
N GLU A 52 8.25 -7.75 -1.15
CA GLU A 52 7.05 -8.47 -1.60
C GLU A 52 6.35 -9.13 -0.41
N ILE A 53 5.01 -9.13 -0.44
CA ILE A 53 4.21 -9.83 0.55
C ILE A 53 3.08 -10.57 -0.14
N GLU A 54 2.56 -11.60 0.53
CA GLU A 54 1.41 -12.35 0.04
C GLU A 54 0.13 -11.60 0.35
N ILE A 55 -0.80 -11.63 -0.60
CA ILE A 55 -2.11 -10.98 -0.47
C ILE A 55 -3.21 -11.88 -1.01
N GLY A 56 -4.45 -11.58 -0.64
CA GLY A 56 -5.63 -12.18 -1.23
C GLY A 56 -6.14 -11.27 -2.35
N TYR A 57 -5.83 -11.63 -3.57
CA TYR A 57 -6.27 -10.90 -4.74
C TYR A 57 -6.33 -11.83 -5.95
N GLU A 58 -7.41 -11.74 -6.70
CA GLU A 58 -7.58 -12.42 -7.98
C GLU A 58 -8.06 -11.38 -8.98
N GLY A 59 -7.30 -11.18 -10.04
CA GLY A 59 -7.62 -10.20 -11.06
C GLY A 59 -6.42 -9.83 -11.88
N ASP A 60 -6.59 -8.85 -12.75
CA ASP A 60 -5.52 -8.39 -13.61
C ASP A 60 -4.50 -7.58 -12.80
N PRO A 61 -3.21 -7.66 -13.16
CA PRO A 61 -2.20 -6.84 -12.52
C PRO A 61 -2.46 -5.36 -12.73
N PHE A 62 -2.22 -4.56 -11.67
CA PHE A 62 -2.26 -3.11 -11.81
C PHE A 62 -1.29 -2.49 -10.82
N GLN A 63 -1.01 -1.21 -11.00
CA GLN A 63 -0.12 -0.49 -10.11
C GLN A 63 -0.75 0.84 -9.68
N ILE A 64 -0.41 1.25 -8.46
CA ILE A 64 -0.94 2.47 -7.88
C ILE A 64 0.10 3.02 -6.91
N GLY A 65 0.23 4.34 -6.88
CA GLY A 65 1.20 5.00 -5.99
C GLY A 65 0.51 5.66 -4.81
N PHE A 66 1.21 5.70 -3.67
CA PHE A 66 0.73 6.37 -2.47
C PHE A 66 1.86 7.07 -1.73
N ASN A 67 1.48 8.01 -0.86
CA ASN A 67 2.37 8.51 0.16
C ASN A 67 2.45 7.45 1.26
N SER A 68 3.63 6.87 1.45
CA SER A 68 3.81 5.77 2.39
C SER A 68 3.48 6.16 3.83
N ARG A 69 3.73 7.42 4.20
CA ARG A 69 3.42 7.91 5.54
C ARG A 69 1.92 7.92 5.79
N TYR A 70 1.13 8.36 4.82
CA TYR A 70 -0.33 8.37 4.97
C TYR A 70 -0.89 6.97 5.08
N LEU A 71 -0.35 6.02 4.31
CA LEU A 71 -0.72 4.62 4.46
C LEU A 71 -0.41 4.11 5.87
N LEU A 72 0.80 4.37 6.35
CA LEU A 72 1.20 3.94 7.68
C LEU A 72 0.32 4.55 8.77
N ASP A 73 -0.01 5.83 8.66
CA ASP A 73 -0.86 6.52 9.63
C ASP A 73 -2.24 5.86 9.76
N VAL A 74 -2.79 5.37 8.67
CA VAL A 74 -4.06 4.64 8.69
C VAL A 74 -3.88 3.23 9.27
N LEU A 75 -2.86 2.51 8.82
CA LEU A 75 -2.66 1.12 9.21
C LEU A 75 -2.36 0.94 10.68
N ILE A 76 -1.67 1.88 11.30
CA ILE A 76 -1.32 1.75 12.73
C ILE A 76 -2.51 1.94 13.66
N VAL A 77 -3.60 2.56 13.21
CA VAL A 77 -4.80 2.76 14.05
C VAL A 77 -5.87 1.69 13.85
N ILE A 78 -5.73 0.84 12.83
CA ILE A 78 -6.66 -0.27 12.61
C ILE A 78 -6.32 -1.41 13.56
N GLU A 79 -7.31 -1.97 14.22
CA GLU A 79 -7.13 -3.06 15.19
C GLU A 79 -7.55 -4.43 14.65
N SER A 80 -7.41 -4.67 13.36
CA SER A 80 -7.69 -5.98 12.79
C SER A 80 -6.43 -6.64 12.27
N GLU A 81 -6.43 -7.97 12.23
CA GLU A 81 -5.33 -8.75 11.70
C GLU A 81 -5.15 -8.53 10.20
N ASP A 82 -6.26 -8.50 9.48
CA ASP A 82 -6.27 -8.24 8.05
C ASP A 82 -7.03 -6.97 7.73
N ILE A 83 -6.67 -6.34 6.63
CA ILE A 83 -7.36 -5.16 6.11
C ILE A 83 -7.81 -5.43 4.68
N LYS A 84 -8.79 -4.66 4.24
CA LYS A 84 -9.28 -4.71 2.87
C LYS A 84 -8.99 -3.38 2.18
N LEU A 85 -8.35 -3.45 1.03
CA LEU A 85 -8.17 -2.30 0.15
C LEU A 85 -9.16 -2.41 -1.01
N GLU A 86 -9.91 -1.35 -1.22
CA GLU A 86 -10.83 -1.27 -2.36
C GLU A 86 -10.30 -0.21 -3.32
N CYS A 87 -9.79 -0.65 -4.47
CA CYS A 87 -9.22 0.21 -5.50
C CYS A 87 -10.07 0.12 -6.76
N LYS A 88 -10.37 1.24 -7.35
CA LYS A 88 -11.12 1.29 -8.61
C LYS A 88 -10.17 1.39 -9.80
N ASN A 89 -9.19 2.26 -9.70
CA ASN A 89 -8.12 2.44 -10.69
C ASN A 89 -6.98 3.21 -10.03
N SER A 90 -5.91 3.47 -10.78
CA SER A 90 -4.71 4.12 -10.26
C SER A 90 -4.88 5.61 -9.95
N MET A 91 -5.99 6.21 -10.32
CA MET A 91 -6.25 7.64 -10.14
C MET A 91 -7.39 7.95 -9.17
N SER A 92 -8.20 6.96 -8.83
CA SER A 92 -9.34 7.13 -7.94
C SER A 92 -8.94 6.88 -6.48
N PRO A 93 -9.67 7.46 -5.52
CA PRO A 93 -9.41 7.19 -4.11
C PRO A 93 -9.45 5.70 -3.78
N THR A 94 -8.57 5.26 -2.90
CA THR A 94 -8.57 3.90 -2.38
C THR A 94 -9.22 3.92 -1.01
N ILE A 95 -10.10 2.96 -0.77
CA ILE A 95 -10.79 2.81 0.51
C ILE A 95 -10.10 1.72 1.31
N ILE A 96 -9.76 2.00 2.56
CA ILE A 96 -9.16 1.04 3.48
C ILE A 96 -10.18 0.71 4.55
N LYS A 97 -10.47 -0.58 4.69
CA LYS A 97 -11.45 -1.06 5.66
C LYS A 97 -10.85 -2.09 6.60
N SER A 98 -11.36 -2.11 7.83
CA SER A 98 -11.11 -3.23 8.74
C SER A 98 -11.94 -4.42 8.30
N THR A 99 -11.41 -5.64 8.45
CA THR A 99 -12.16 -6.86 8.15
C THR A 99 -13.07 -7.30 9.31
N VAL A 100 -12.93 -6.68 10.48
CA VAL A 100 -13.69 -7.04 11.67
C VAL A 100 -14.55 -5.90 12.23
N ASP A 101 -14.23 -4.66 11.93
CA ASP A 101 -14.94 -3.49 12.40
C ASP A 101 -15.52 -2.72 11.20
N GLU A 102 -16.79 -2.94 10.93
CA GLU A 102 -17.47 -2.32 9.80
C GLU A 102 -17.58 -0.80 9.90
N SER A 103 -17.42 -0.25 11.10
CA SER A 103 -17.47 1.20 11.28
C SER A 103 -16.17 1.90 10.86
N PHE A 104 -15.07 1.14 10.73
CA PHE A 104 -13.80 1.74 10.30
C PHE A 104 -13.73 1.82 8.78
N LEU A 105 -13.50 3.03 8.30
CA LEU A 105 -13.30 3.29 6.88
C LEU A 105 -12.39 4.49 6.73
N SER A 106 -11.36 4.38 5.91
CA SER A 106 -10.48 5.49 5.58
C SER A 106 -10.33 5.59 4.07
N VAL A 107 -10.16 6.81 3.59
CA VAL A 107 -9.99 7.08 2.15
C VAL A 107 -8.65 7.74 1.95
N ILE A 108 -7.86 7.20 1.03
CA ILE A 108 -6.54 7.74 0.69
C ILE A 108 -6.48 8.02 -0.80
N MET A 109 -6.05 9.22 -1.16
CA MET A 109 -5.83 9.59 -2.55
C MET A 109 -4.50 9.03 -3.04
N PRO A 110 -4.47 8.45 -4.24
CA PRO A 110 -3.21 7.97 -4.81
C PRO A 110 -2.34 9.13 -5.27
N LEU A 111 -1.03 8.86 -5.33
CA LEU A 111 -0.05 9.73 -5.96
C LEU A 111 0.26 9.21 -7.35
N ARG A 112 0.60 10.11 -8.26
CA ARG A 112 1.13 9.71 -9.55
C ARG A 112 2.60 9.36 -9.37
N VAL A 113 2.97 8.14 -9.71
CA VAL A 113 4.37 7.69 -9.69
C VAL A 113 4.77 7.33 -11.11
N GLU A 114 5.93 7.84 -11.53
CA GLU A 114 6.38 7.75 -12.92
C GLU A 114 7.75 7.07 -13.06
N TRP A 115 8.08 6.17 -12.16
CA TRP A 115 9.29 5.43 -12.33
C TRP A 115 9.06 3.98 -12.73
#